data_f8e4829b508e010438c0705bdadb1b13
#
_entry.id   f8e4829b508e010438c0705bdadb1b13
#
_cell.length_a   1.000
_cell.length_b   1.000
_cell.length_c   1.000
_cell.angle_alpha   90.00
_cell.angle_beta   90.00
_cell.angle_gamma   90.00
#
_symmetry.space_group_name_H-M   'P 1'
#
loop_
_entity.id
_entity.type
_entity.pdbx_description
1 polymer ?
#
loop_
_entity_poly.entity_id
_entity_poly.type
_entity_poly.pdbx_seq_one_letter_code
_entity_poly.pdbx_strand_id
1 'polypeptide(L)'
;MAWQGLKLNLRVAQKQILTPGLVQMVSVLALNRLELREMINQEMIANPVLEELSEEPTATDNYSDETFLKAETEKVPEKEASNPFDEFDVGTFFNQYLDTGGDGGQSQEREISERPSFEKFLSSPAGLTDHLTWQLSVTICSDAVIEIVENIIGNLDENGYLTASVEELSQNGRYSQDDLEDAIAVVQDFDPIGVGARDLRECLLLQLKAFDPQNALAQQIVAEHLKQVQANQLKEIARALNRPMDIVKHAIDAIKKLDPRPGLRYNKTEPRLVEPDVYFRKVDDQWQVFLNEDDMPQLRLSPTYRRLLVRDAADKDVRNYVKERFTAAIQLMKNIEQRKHTILRVCQSIIARQGEFLDHGPDTLKPMMIKEVAEEVGVHPSTVSRAVASKYAHTPQGVMELRSFFSEAVNGPEGGGMSLQTLKRLVKKMIDEEDTSKPLTDEQIAKKLEENGIHVTRRTVAKYREDMRIPSTHQRRVKT
;
A
#
# COMPACT_ATOMS: atom_id res chain seq x y z
N MET A 1 -49.33 -27.78 -51.15
CA MET A 1 -49.09 -26.46 -50.57
C MET A 1 -48.83 -26.64 -49.09
N ALA A 2 -47.51 -26.56 -48.68
CA ALA A 2 -47.13 -26.73 -47.30
C ALA A 2 -47.00 -25.34 -46.63
N TRP A 3 -47.79 -25.13 -45.60
CA TRP A 3 -47.67 -23.92 -44.77
C TRP A 3 -46.51 -24.06 -43.79
N GLN A 4 -45.45 -23.31 -44.01
CA GLN A 4 -44.37 -23.15 -43.03
C GLN A 4 -44.80 -22.10 -42.00
N GLY A 5 -45.13 -22.55 -40.79
CA GLY A 5 -45.40 -21.67 -39.65
C GLY A 5 -44.10 -21.07 -39.13
N LEU A 6 -43.93 -19.76 -39.28
CA LEU A 6 -42.87 -18.98 -38.65
C LEU A 6 -43.06 -18.98 -37.11
N LYS A 7 -42.21 -19.71 -36.38
CA LYS A 7 -42.14 -19.62 -34.91
C LYS A 7 -41.27 -18.41 -34.55
N LEU A 8 -41.91 -17.31 -34.15
CA LEU A 8 -41.23 -16.17 -33.54
C LEU A 8 -40.81 -16.53 -32.11
N ASN A 9 -39.52 -16.76 -31.89
CA ASN A 9 -38.94 -16.88 -30.56
C ASN A 9 -38.54 -15.49 -30.04
N LEU A 10 -39.43 -14.82 -29.32
CA LEU A 10 -39.15 -13.60 -28.58
C LEU A 10 -38.29 -13.97 -27.36
N ARG A 11 -36.96 -13.75 -27.43
CA ARG A 11 -36.09 -13.72 -26.24
C ARG A 11 -36.13 -12.33 -25.65
N VAL A 12 -36.92 -12.14 -24.62
CA VAL A 12 -36.85 -10.93 -23.76
C VAL A 12 -35.57 -10.99 -22.96
N ALA A 13 -34.55 -10.27 -23.38
CA ALA A 13 -33.38 -10.04 -22.58
C ALA A 13 -33.68 -8.90 -21.60
N GLN A 14 -34.00 -9.24 -20.36
CA GLN A 14 -34.14 -8.28 -19.27
C GLN A 14 -32.78 -7.69 -18.96
N LYS A 15 -32.42 -6.55 -19.53
CA LYS A 15 -31.28 -5.74 -19.07
C LYS A 15 -31.69 -5.06 -17.77
N GLN A 16 -31.17 -5.52 -16.66
CA GLN A 16 -31.28 -4.79 -15.41
C GLN A 16 -30.47 -3.47 -15.56
N ILE A 17 -31.16 -2.37 -15.71
CA ILE A 17 -30.55 -1.04 -15.67
C ILE A 17 -30.37 -0.71 -14.20
N LEU A 18 -29.11 -0.76 -13.73
CA LEU A 18 -28.73 -0.29 -12.39
C LEU A 18 -29.14 1.18 -12.26
N THR A 19 -29.85 1.52 -11.19
CA THR A 19 -30.17 2.91 -10.88
C THR A 19 -28.88 3.69 -10.59
N PRO A 20 -28.78 4.99 -10.96
CA PRO A 20 -27.57 5.79 -10.72
C PRO A 20 -27.09 5.73 -9.27
N GLY A 21 -27.98 5.70 -8.30
CA GLY A 21 -27.65 5.58 -6.88
C GLY A 21 -26.98 4.25 -6.51
N LEU A 22 -27.39 3.12 -7.14
CA LEU A 22 -26.72 1.82 -6.93
C LEU A 22 -25.31 1.79 -7.54
N VAL A 23 -25.11 2.43 -8.68
CA VAL A 23 -23.79 2.55 -9.30
C VAL A 23 -22.86 3.35 -8.39
N GLN A 24 -23.34 4.48 -7.86
CA GLN A 24 -22.60 5.32 -6.94
C GLN A 24 -22.27 4.58 -5.62
N MET A 25 -23.23 3.85 -5.05
CA MET A 25 -23.00 3.03 -3.86
C MET A 25 -21.90 1.98 -4.07
N VAL A 26 -21.92 1.29 -5.21
CA VAL A 26 -20.95 0.26 -5.56
C VAL A 26 -19.56 0.87 -5.78
N SER A 27 -19.46 2.06 -6.40
CA SER A 27 -18.17 2.76 -6.56
C SER A 27 -17.62 3.23 -5.23
N VAL A 28 -18.44 3.84 -4.36
CA VAL A 28 -18.03 4.29 -3.01
C VAL A 28 -17.48 3.15 -2.17
N LEU A 29 -18.01 1.94 -2.28
CA LEU A 29 -17.48 0.77 -1.55
C LEU A 29 -16.05 0.37 -1.98
N ALA A 30 -15.74 0.52 -3.26
CA ALA A 30 -14.47 0.08 -3.82
C ALA A 30 -13.31 1.05 -3.59
N LEU A 31 -13.60 2.37 -3.48
CA LEU A 31 -12.60 3.42 -3.33
C LEU A 31 -11.71 3.20 -2.09
N ASN A 32 -10.45 3.60 -2.20
CA ASN A 32 -9.57 3.71 -1.04
C ASN A 32 -9.90 4.98 -0.23
N ARG A 33 -9.19 5.23 0.87
CA ARG A 33 -9.44 6.38 1.75
C ARG A 33 -9.17 7.72 1.05
N LEU A 34 -8.07 7.83 0.33
CA LEU A 34 -7.68 9.06 -0.38
C LEU A 34 -8.68 9.37 -1.50
N GLU A 35 -9.01 8.38 -2.33
CA GLU A 35 -9.98 8.52 -3.42
C GLU A 35 -11.38 8.90 -2.89
N LEU A 36 -11.77 8.34 -1.73
CA LEU A 36 -13.04 8.69 -1.10
C LEU A 36 -13.05 10.15 -0.63
N ARG A 37 -11.96 10.61 -0.02
CA ARG A 37 -11.80 12.02 0.40
C ARG A 37 -11.87 12.96 -0.79
N GLU A 38 -11.18 12.65 -1.87
CA GLU A 38 -11.23 13.43 -3.12
C GLU A 38 -12.64 13.48 -3.70
N MET A 39 -13.34 12.36 -3.74
CA MET A 39 -14.72 12.27 -4.20
C MET A 39 -15.68 13.10 -3.33
N ILE A 40 -15.53 13.04 -1.99
CA ILE A 40 -16.29 13.86 -1.07
C ILE A 40 -16.02 15.36 -1.31
N ASN A 41 -14.77 15.75 -1.47
CA ASN A 41 -14.40 17.14 -1.75
C ASN A 41 -15.01 17.63 -3.08
N GLN A 42 -14.98 16.81 -4.13
CA GLN A 42 -15.63 17.13 -5.42
C GLN A 42 -17.13 17.31 -5.27
N GLU A 43 -17.79 16.44 -4.50
CA GLU A 43 -19.24 16.54 -4.26
C GLU A 43 -19.58 17.76 -3.38
N MET A 44 -18.73 18.16 -2.42
CA MET A 44 -18.92 19.39 -1.64
C MET A 44 -18.84 20.64 -2.51
N ILE A 45 -17.93 20.66 -3.48
CA ILE A 45 -17.81 21.77 -4.44
C ILE A 45 -19.05 21.82 -5.37
N ALA A 46 -19.54 20.66 -5.81
CA ALA A 46 -20.67 20.54 -6.73
C ALA A 46 -22.03 20.75 -6.05
N ASN A 47 -22.14 20.52 -4.74
CA ASN A 47 -23.38 20.56 -3.99
C ASN A 47 -23.31 21.54 -2.81
N PRO A 48 -23.86 22.74 -2.94
CA PRO A 48 -23.79 23.77 -1.91
C PRO A 48 -24.58 23.45 -0.63
N VAL A 49 -25.32 22.35 -0.61
CA VAL A 49 -26.10 21.89 0.55
C VAL A 49 -25.23 21.11 1.56
N LEU A 50 -24.06 20.63 1.12
CA LEU A 50 -23.11 19.91 1.95
C LEU A 50 -22.12 20.91 2.58
N GLU A 51 -21.93 20.82 3.86
CA GLU A 51 -20.94 21.59 4.64
C GLU A 51 -20.07 20.61 5.45
N GLU A 52 -18.83 20.97 5.66
CA GLU A 52 -17.93 20.26 6.57
C GLU A 52 -18.14 20.79 8.00
N LEU A 53 -18.24 19.87 8.96
CA LEU A 53 -18.26 20.23 10.36
C LEU A 53 -16.84 20.64 10.77
N SER A 54 -16.55 21.95 10.83
CA SER A 54 -15.33 22.43 11.45
C SER A 54 -15.44 22.23 12.97
N GLU A 55 -14.43 21.63 13.59
CA GLU A 55 -14.34 21.40 15.04
C GLU A 55 -14.24 22.69 15.89
N GLU A 56 -14.39 23.86 15.31
CA GLU A 56 -14.45 25.08 16.09
C GLU A 56 -15.82 25.20 16.78
N PRO A 57 -15.89 25.20 18.12
CA PRO A 57 -17.12 25.47 18.83
C PRO A 57 -17.47 26.96 18.63
N THR A 58 -18.21 27.27 17.58
CA THR A 58 -18.89 28.56 17.51
C THR A 58 -19.96 28.56 18.60
N ALA A 59 -19.57 29.14 19.73
CA ALA A 59 -20.45 29.46 20.84
C ALA A 59 -21.48 30.50 20.40
N THR A 60 -22.47 30.12 19.62
CA THR A 60 -23.74 30.86 19.44
C THR A 60 -24.68 30.04 18.56
N ASP A 61 -25.37 29.08 19.12
CA ASP A 61 -26.73 28.73 18.65
C ASP A 61 -27.46 27.90 19.72
N ASN A 62 -27.58 28.51 20.93
CA ASN A 62 -28.64 28.11 21.85
C ASN A 62 -29.99 28.68 21.35
N TYR A 63 -30.49 28.14 20.24
CA TYR A 63 -31.91 28.25 19.93
C TYR A 63 -32.54 26.88 20.29
N SER A 64 -33.21 26.91 21.42
CA SER A 64 -34.04 25.84 21.95
C SER A 64 -34.97 25.23 20.86
N ASP A 65 -34.65 24.01 20.46
CA ASP A 65 -35.47 23.15 19.57
C ASP A 65 -36.80 22.70 20.19
N GLU A 66 -37.14 23.18 21.40
CA GLU A 66 -38.38 22.79 22.09
C GLU A 66 -39.67 23.36 21.50
N THR A 67 -39.58 24.31 20.58
CA THR A 67 -40.80 24.94 20.00
C THR A 67 -41.32 24.25 18.76
N PHE A 68 -40.55 23.34 18.12
CA PHE A 68 -41.01 22.65 16.90
C PHE A 68 -41.69 21.30 17.14
N LEU A 69 -41.59 20.71 18.32
CA LEU A 69 -42.20 19.38 18.62
C LEU A 69 -43.66 19.46 19.05
N LYS A 70 -44.24 20.66 19.18
CA LYS A 70 -45.67 20.82 19.62
C LYS A 70 -46.67 21.17 18.53
N ALA A 71 -46.26 21.26 17.27
CA ALA A 71 -47.14 21.72 16.19
C ALA A 71 -47.69 20.63 15.23
N GLU A 72 -47.36 19.34 15.43
CA GLU A 72 -47.79 18.27 14.49
C GLU A 72 -48.67 17.18 15.14
N THR A 73 -49.56 17.55 16.02
CA THR A 73 -50.65 16.67 16.45
C THR A 73 -52.01 17.25 16.07
N GLU A 74 -52.25 17.65 14.83
CA GLU A 74 -53.58 17.86 14.27
C GLU A 74 -53.70 17.36 12.83
N LYS A 75 -54.32 16.15 12.75
CA LYS A 75 -55.18 15.63 11.69
C LYS A 75 -54.91 16.07 10.24
N VAL A 76 -54.38 15.15 9.44
CA VAL A 76 -54.44 15.19 7.99
C VAL A 76 -55.46 14.16 7.49
N PRO A 77 -56.41 14.54 6.63
CA PRO A 77 -57.31 13.59 5.97
C PRO A 77 -56.59 12.88 4.81
N GLU A 78 -56.88 11.59 4.70
CA GLU A 78 -56.50 10.74 3.59
C GLU A 78 -56.88 11.36 2.23
N LYS A 79 -55.93 11.46 1.32
CA LYS A 79 -56.15 11.45 -0.13
C LYS A 79 -55.01 10.78 -0.87
N GLU A 80 -55.45 9.78 -1.61
CA GLU A 80 -54.78 8.94 -2.59
C GLU A 80 -53.82 9.68 -3.53
N ALA A 81 -52.65 9.12 -3.75
CA ALA A 81 -52.07 8.78 -5.06
C ALA A 81 -50.54 8.69 -4.99
N SER A 82 -50.03 7.50 -4.90
CA SER A 82 -48.96 6.91 -5.70
C SER A 82 -47.82 7.84 -6.16
N ASN A 83 -46.86 8.08 -5.28
CA ASN A 83 -45.46 8.27 -5.67
C ASN A 83 -44.59 7.37 -4.78
N PRO A 84 -43.70 6.52 -5.33
CA PRO A 84 -42.89 5.63 -4.54
C PRO A 84 -41.83 6.36 -3.67
N PHE A 85 -41.86 7.69 -3.67
CA PHE A 85 -40.94 8.54 -2.88
C PHE A 85 -41.57 9.16 -1.63
N ASP A 86 -42.90 9.01 -1.42
CA ASP A 86 -43.59 9.54 -0.25
C ASP A 86 -43.51 8.61 0.99
N GLU A 87 -43.02 7.39 0.83
CA GLU A 87 -42.75 6.46 1.97
C GLU A 87 -41.46 6.71 2.72
N PHE A 88 -40.68 7.70 2.32
CA PHE A 88 -39.43 8.01 2.99
C PHE A 88 -39.66 9.10 4.04
N ASP A 89 -39.96 8.66 5.25
CA ASP A 89 -40.07 9.54 6.43
C ASP A 89 -38.66 10.11 6.80
N VAL A 90 -38.37 11.28 6.22
CA VAL A 90 -37.16 12.07 6.47
C VAL A 90 -37.00 12.42 7.96
N GLY A 91 -38.13 12.52 8.68
CA GLY A 91 -38.16 12.82 10.11
C GLY A 91 -37.61 11.68 10.96
N THR A 92 -38.00 10.44 10.66
CA THR A 92 -37.56 9.25 11.41
C THR A 92 -36.08 8.97 11.18
N PHE A 93 -35.61 9.17 9.96
CA PHE A 93 -34.15 9.04 9.65
C PHE A 93 -33.33 10.10 10.37
N PHE A 94 -33.83 11.33 10.45
CA PHE A 94 -33.15 12.43 11.12
C PHE A 94 -33.06 12.23 12.63
N ASN A 95 -34.13 11.74 13.26
CA ASN A 95 -34.14 11.44 14.69
C ASN A 95 -33.17 10.28 15.02
N GLN A 96 -33.11 9.26 14.16
CA GLN A 96 -32.17 8.14 14.33
C GLN A 96 -30.70 8.56 14.15
N TYR A 97 -30.44 9.53 13.28
CA TYR A 97 -29.09 10.06 13.04
C TYR A 97 -28.64 11.04 14.14
N LEU A 98 -29.56 11.81 14.72
CA LEU A 98 -29.27 12.70 15.85
C LEU A 98 -29.18 11.96 17.19
N ASP A 99 -29.98 10.89 17.40
CA ASP A 99 -29.93 10.08 18.60
C ASP A 99 -28.65 9.21 18.68
N THR A 100 -28.04 8.86 17.54
CA THR A 100 -26.75 8.13 17.54
C THR A 100 -25.57 9.03 17.94
N GLY A 101 -25.73 10.34 17.95
CA GLY A 101 -24.73 11.32 18.41
C GLY A 101 -24.74 11.60 19.91
N GLY A 102 -25.62 10.94 20.68
CA GLY A 102 -25.85 11.23 22.10
C GLY A 102 -25.45 10.15 23.10
N ASP A 103 -24.78 9.09 22.69
CA ASP A 103 -24.19 8.17 23.67
C ASP A 103 -22.86 8.75 24.17
N GLY A 104 -22.87 9.16 25.43
CA GLY A 104 -21.75 9.78 26.14
C GLY A 104 -20.50 8.93 26.04
N GLY A 105 -19.75 9.15 24.98
CA GLY A 105 -18.39 8.65 24.86
C GLY A 105 -17.60 9.21 26.03
N GLN A 106 -17.23 8.34 26.97
CA GLN A 106 -16.16 8.57 27.90
C GLN A 106 -15.05 9.27 27.14
N SER A 107 -14.80 10.52 27.51
CA SER A 107 -13.56 11.19 27.10
C SER A 107 -12.43 10.31 27.62
N GLN A 108 -11.94 9.39 26.78
CA GLN A 108 -10.64 8.81 27.02
C GLN A 108 -9.70 9.99 27.13
N GLU A 109 -9.13 10.16 28.31
CA GLU A 109 -7.95 10.97 28.51
C GLU A 109 -7.00 10.60 27.37
N ARG A 110 -6.93 11.47 26.35
CA ARG A 110 -5.85 11.44 25.39
C ARG A 110 -4.61 11.55 26.25
N GLU A 111 -3.92 10.43 26.47
CA GLU A 111 -2.52 10.51 26.87
C GLU A 111 -1.90 11.54 25.94
N ILE A 112 -1.53 12.66 26.52
CA ILE A 112 -0.75 13.70 25.85
C ILE A 112 0.59 13.03 25.62
N SER A 113 0.66 12.24 24.53
CA SER A 113 1.94 11.84 24.00
C SER A 113 2.63 13.15 23.71
N GLU A 114 3.70 13.44 24.43
CA GLU A 114 4.56 14.60 24.24
C GLU A 114 4.78 14.73 22.73
N ARG A 115 4.16 15.74 22.12
CA ARG A 115 4.33 15.99 20.68
C ARG A 115 5.82 16.17 20.50
N PRO A 116 6.49 15.32 19.72
CA PRO A 116 7.92 15.44 19.53
C PRO A 116 8.21 16.85 19.05
N SER A 117 9.22 17.49 19.65
CA SER A 117 9.61 18.87 19.35
C SER A 117 9.65 19.10 17.85
N PHE A 118 9.04 20.19 17.37
CA PHE A 118 8.94 20.56 15.95
C PHE A 118 10.32 20.55 15.26
N GLU A 119 11.39 20.75 16.00
CA GLU A 119 12.77 20.71 15.52
C GLU A 119 13.21 19.33 14.99
N LYS A 120 12.65 18.23 15.48
CA LYS A 120 12.95 16.89 14.97
C LYS A 120 12.35 16.60 13.59
N PHE A 121 11.33 17.35 13.19
CA PHE A 121 10.71 17.23 11.87
C PHE A 121 11.36 18.14 10.82
N LEU A 122 12.17 19.13 11.24
CA LEU A 122 12.80 20.08 10.33
C LEU A 122 14.14 19.57 9.77
N SER A 123 14.76 18.57 10.36
CA SER A 123 15.99 17.97 9.81
C SER A 123 15.62 16.89 8.80
N SER A 124 15.43 17.26 7.53
CA SER A 124 15.48 16.24 6.46
C SER A 124 16.90 15.65 6.43
N PRO A 125 17.04 14.32 6.39
CA PRO A 125 18.38 13.72 6.23
C PRO A 125 18.98 14.24 4.92
N ALA A 126 20.20 14.75 4.98
CA ALA A 126 20.92 15.24 3.81
C ALA A 126 21.01 14.11 2.76
N GLY A 127 20.56 14.40 1.55
CA GLY A 127 20.66 13.49 0.43
C GLY A 127 22.09 13.29 -0.05
N LEU A 128 22.31 12.34 -0.96
CA LEU A 128 23.61 12.13 -1.59
C LEU A 128 24.10 13.42 -2.28
N THR A 129 23.22 14.06 -3.03
CA THR A 129 23.52 15.32 -3.74
C THR A 129 23.97 16.43 -2.79
N ASP A 130 23.25 16.61 -1.66
CA ASP A 130 23.58 17.63 -0.68
C ASP A 130 24.97 17.37 -0.03
N HIS A 131 25.25 16.09 0.27
CA HIS A 131 26.53 15.69 0.84
C HIS A 131 27.68 15.93 -0.11
N LEU A 132 27.54 15.59 -1.40
CA LEU A 132 28.57 15.82 -2.42
C LEU A 132 28.78 17.31 -2.70
N THR A 133 27.71 18.11 -2.76
CA THR A 133 27.78 19.56 -2.92
C THR A 133 28.47 20.22 -1.74
N TRP A 134 28.24 19.72 -0.52
CA TRP A 134 28.97 20.18 0.65
C TRP A 134 30.47 19.86 0.53
N GLN A 135 30.86 18.66 0.12
CA GLN A 135 32.26 18.31 -0.10
C GLN A 135 32.91 19.17 -1.19
N LEU A 136 32.18 19.44 -2.28
CA LEU A 136 32.66 20.34 -3.32
C LEU A 136 32.96 21.73 -2.79
N SER A 137 32.14 22.28 -1.90
CA SER A 137 32.34 23.61 -1.30
C SER A 137 33.61 23.70 -0.44
N VAL A 138 34.10 22.56 0.08
CA VAL A 138 35.32 22.46 0.90
C VAL A 138 36.54 22.19 0.05
N THR A 139 36.39 21.65 -1.16
CA THR A 139 37.46 21.26 -2.07
C THR A 139 37.98 22.47 -2.84
N ILE A 140 39.29 22.65 -2.95
CA ILE A 140 39.87 23.77 -3.69
C ILE A 140 39.98 23.39 -5.17
N CYS A 141 39.07 23.88 -5.98
CA CYS A 141 39.04 23.69 -7.43
C CYS A 141 38.91 25.03 -8.17
N SER A 142 39.15 25.06 -9.48
CA SER A 142 38.87 26.25 -10.30
C SER A 142 37.36 26.41 -10.51
N ASP A 143 36.89 27.67 -10.65
CA ASP A 143 35.46 27.96 -10.82
C ASP A 143 34.83 27.19 -12.01
N ALA A 144 35.57 26.99 -13.08
CA ALA A 144 35.13 26.21 -14.23
C ALA A 144 34.90 24.72 -13.90
N VAL A 145 35.77 24.12 -13.08
CA VAL A 145 35.65 22.72 -12.65
C VAL A 145 34.47 22.58 -11.68
N ILE A 146 34.22 23.56 -10.82
CA ILE A 146 33.12 23.56 -9.86
C ILE A 146 31.77 23.46 -10.62
N GLU A 147 31.57 24.28 -11.65
CA GLU A 147 30.35 24.25 -12.46
C GLU A 147 30.13 22.88 -13.13
N ILE A 148 31.21 22.27 -13.62
CA ILE A 148 31.15 20.94 -14.25
C ILE A 148 30.80 19.86 -13.23
N VAL A 149 31.41 19.91 -12.04
CA VAL A 149 31.17 18.97 -10.95
C VAL A 149 29.74 19.07 -10.45
N GLU A 150 29.16 20.27 -10.32
CA GLU A 150 27.75 20.46 -9.98
C GLU A 150 26.81 19.80 -11.01
N ASN A 151 27.11 19.97 -12.29
CA ASN A 151 26.38 19.30 -13.35
C ASN A 151 26.50 17.78 -13.29
N ILE A 152 27.68 17.24 -12.96
CA ILE A 152 27.90 15.80 -12.77
C ILE A 152 27.08 15.28 -11.57
N ILE A 153 27.11 15.98 -10.44
CA ILE A 153 26.34 15.62 -9.23
C ILE A 153 24.84 15.59 -9.53
N GLY A 154 24.34 16.54 -10.33
CA GLY A 154 22.92 16.57 -10.75
C GLY A 154 22.51 15.42 -11.66
N ASN A 155 23.45 14.76 -12.33
CA ASN A 155 23.23 13.62 -13.24
C ASN A 155 23.58 12.27 -12.62
N LEU A 156 23.75 12.18 -11.30
CA LEU A 156 23.95 10.93 -10.57
C LEU A 156 22.61 10.24 -10.29
N ASP A 157 22.61 8.92 -10.40
CA ASP A 157 21.51 8.06 -9.98
C ASP A 157 21.48 7.89 -8.45
N GLU A 158 20.37 7.41 -7.91
CA GLU A 158 20.19 7.07 -6.49
C GLU A 158 21.27 6.09 -5.97
N ASN A 159 21.85 5.28 -6.84
CA ASN A 159 22.94 4.36 -6.51
C ASN A 159 24.33 5.03 -6.49
N GLY A 160 24.43 6.26 -7.00
CA GLY A 160 25.70 7.00 -7.12
C GLY A 160 26.42 6.80 -8.46
N TYR A 161 25.76 6.22 -9.48
CA TYR A 161 26.31 6.08 -10.82
C TYR A 161 26.02 7.28 -11.70
N LEU A 162 26.95 7.60 -12.61
CA LEU A 162 26.75 8.62 -13.62
C LEU A 162 25.85 8.08 -14.75
N THR A 163 24.67 8.67 -14.91
CA THR A 163 23.72 8.27 -15.96
C THR A 163 24.01 8.90 -17.30
N ALA A 164 24.54 10.12 -17.30
CA ALA A 164 24.86 10.86 -18.51
C ALA A 164 26.17 10.40 -19.14
N SER A 165 26.21 10.27 -20.46
CA SER A 165 27.45 10.00 -21.18
C SER A 165 28.33 11.26 -21.23
N VAL A 166 29.65 11.08 -21.34
CA VAL A 166 30.61 12.21 -21.44
C VAL A 166 30.30 13.08 -22.65
N GLU A 167 29.79 12.48 -23.71
CA GLU A 167 29.40 13.19 -24.94
C GLU A 167 28.18 14.09 -24.73
N GLU A 168 27.18 13.62 -23.96
CA GLU A 168 25.99 14.41 -23.59
C GLU A 168 26.36 15.58 -22.66
N LEU A 169 27.23 15.34 -21.69
CA LEU A 169 27.71 16.39 -20.77
C LEU A 169 28.51 17.46 -21.55
N SER A 170 29.33 17.07 -22.51
CA SER A 170 30.11 18.01 -23.32
C SER A 170 29.24 18.86 -24.23
N GLN A 171 28.16 18.28 -24.81
CA GLN A 171 27.21 19.02 -25.65
C GLN A 171 26.36 20.01 -24.88
N ASN A 172 25.90 19.64 -23.67
CA ASN A 172 25.03 20.47 -22.84
C ASN A 172 25.76 21.69 -22.27
N GLY A 173 27.02 21.52 -21.82
CA GLY A 173 27.77 22.58 -21.14
C GLY A 173 28.81 23.30 -21.97
N ARG A 174 29.10 22.85 -23.21
CA ARG A 174 30.20 23.33 -24.04
C ARG A 174 31.57 23.22 -23.34
N TYR A 175 31.72 22.18 -22.49
CA TYR A 175 32.95 21.93 -21.75
C TYR A 175 34.00 21.19 -22.60
N SER A 176 35.28 21.43 -22.33
CA SER A 176 36.36 20.66 -22.92
C SER A 176 36.32 19.21 -22.37
N GLN A 177 36.73 18.27 -23.22
CA GLN A 177 36.78 16.87 -22.80
C GLN A 177 37.80 16.64 -21.67
N ASP A 178 38.91 17.36 -21.68
CA ASP A 178 39.94 17.27 -20.64
C ASP A 178 39.40 17.80 -19.29
N ASP A 179 38.68 18.94 -19.29
CA ASP A 179 38.07 19.49 -18.08
C ASP A 179 36.98 18.57 -17.48
N LEU A 180 36.24 17.85 -18.34
CA LEU A 180 35.25 16.86 -17.91
C LEU A 180 35.90 15.62 -17.26
N GLU A 181 37.01 15.14 -17.79
CA GLU A 181 37.75 14.01 -17.20
C GLU A 181 38.34 14.40 -15.84
N ASP A 182 38.89 15.61 -15.73
CA ASP A 182 39.39 16.15 -14.45
C ASP A 182 38.24 16.32 -13.43
N ALA A 183 37.08 16.83 -13.86
CA ALA A 183 35.92 16.97 -12.98
C ALA A 183 35.37 15.60 -12.50
N ILE A 184 35.31 14.60 -13.39
CA ILE A 184 34.92 13.24 -13.01
C ILE A 184 35.91 12.65 -12.01
N ALA A 185 37.21 12.87 -12.17
CA ALA A 185 38.22 12.40 -11.22
C ALA A 185 38.02 13.03 -9.83
N VAL A 186 37.70 14.32 -9.77
CA VAL A 186 37.37 15.00 -8.51
C VAL A 186 36.14 14.40 -7.84
N VAL A 187 35.08 14.09 -8.59
CA VAL A 187 33.85 13.46 -8.04
C VAL A 187 34.14 12.03 -7.54
N GLN A 188 35.01 11.29 -8.24
CA GLN A 188 35.38 9.93 -7.85
C GLN A 188 36.22 9.85 -6.57
N ASP A 189 36.87 10.95 -6.19
CA ASP A 189 37.62 11.06 -4.93
C ASP A 189 36.73 11.44 -3.72
N PHE A 190 35.45 11.80 -3.95
CA PHE A 190 34.52 12.14 -2.88
C PHE A 190 34.06 10.91 -2.07
N ASP A 191 33.62 11.14 -0.83
CA ASP A 191 32.94 10.12 -0.01
C ASP A 191 31.42 10.12 -0.31
N PRO A 192 30.84 8.96 -0.63
CA PRO A 192 31.37 7.60 -0.58
C PRO A 192 32.18 7.23 -1.84
N ILE A 193 33.29 6.55 -1.60
CA ILE A 193 34.21 6.12 -2.67
C ILE A 193 33.48 5.25 -3.69
N GLY A 194 33.67 5.55 -4.99
CA GLY A 194 33.01 4.86 -6.09
C GLY A 194 31.78 5.59 -6.63
N VAL A 195 31.43 6.77 -6.12
CA VAL A 195 30.45 7.68 -6.73
C VAL A 195 31.03 8.28 -8.02
N GLY A 196 30.16 8.60 -9.00
CA GLY A 196 30.60 9.11 -10.30
C GLY A 196 31.14 8.04 -11.25
N ALA A 197 31.09 6.76 -10.87
CA ALA A 197 31.43 5.66 -11.76
C ALA A 197 30.36 5.48 -12.83
N ARG A 198 30.77 5.11 -14.04
CA ARG A 198 29.87 4.84 -15.19
C ARG A 198 29.26 3.44 -15.10
N ASP A 199 30.06 2.47 -14.65
CA ASP A 199 29.69 1.07 -14.53
C ASP A 199 30.07 0.48 -13.18
N LEU A 200 29.41 -0.66 -12.82
CA LEU A 200 29.76 -1.44 -11.63
C LEU A 200 31.26 -1.81 -11.59
N ARG A 201 31.84 -2.12 -12.73
CA ARG A 201 33.26 -2.45 -12.86
C ARG A 201 34.16 -1.30 -12.42
N GLU A 202 33.88 -0.08 -12.88
CA GLU A 202 34.62 1.13 -12.52
C GLU A 202 34.47 1.44 -11.03
N CYS A 203 33.24 1.37 -10.51
CA CYS A 203 32.96 1.58 -9.08
C CYS A 203 33.79 0.66 -8.18
N LEU A 204 33.80 -0.65 -8.48
CA LEU A 204 34.55 -1.62 -7.70
C LEU A 204 36.07 -1.41 -7.83
N LEU A 205 36.55 -1.00 -9.02
CA LEU A 205 37.99 -0.69 -9.21
C LEU A 205 38.42 0.53 -8.43
N LEU A 206 37.59 1.59 -8.36
CA LEU A 206 37.85 2.78 -7.56
C LEU A 206 37.94 2.43 -6.08
N GLN A 207 37.00 1.65 -5.58
CA GLN A 207 36.99 1.20 -4.19
C GLN A 207 38.20 0.31 -3.87
N LEU A 208 38.59 -0.61 -4.76
CA LEU A 208 39.78 -1.44 -4.56
C LEU A 208 41.04 -0.62 -4.56
N LYS A 209 41.16 0.39 -5.41
CA LYS A 209 42.33 1.29 -5.42
C LYS A 209 42.46 2.09 -4.11
N ALA A 210 41.33 2.47 -3.53
CA ALA A 210 41.31 3.26 -2.29
C ALA A 210 41.50 2.41 -1.02
N PHE A 211 40.82 1.25 -0.92
CA PHE A 211 40.84 0.43 0.30
C PHE A 211 41.97 -0.60 0.31
N ASP A 212 42.33 -1.18 -0.83
CA ASP A 212 43.34 -2.24 -0.91
C ASP A 212 44.19 -2.11 -2.21
N PRO A 213 45.06 -1.07 -2.28
CA PRO A 213 45.84 -0.79 -3.47
C PRO A 213 46.86 -1.91 -3.79
N GLN A 214 47.23 -2.73 -2.80
CA GLN A 214 48.18 -3.81 -2.98
C GLN A 214 47.62 -5.08 -3.62
N ASN A 215 46.29 -5.21 -3.66
CA ASN A 215 45.64 -6.40 -4.18
C ASN A 215 45.40 -6.35 -5.70
N ALA A 216 46.53 -6.33 -6.44
CA ALA A 216 46.48 -6.29 -7.91
C ALA A 216 45.66 -7.45 -8.52
N LEU A 217 45.60 -8.60 -7.84
CA LEU A 217 44.83 -9.75 -8.27
C LEU A 217 43.31 -9.49 -8.22
N ALA A 218 42.80 -8.85 -7.16
CA ALA A 218 41.42 -8.46 -7.05
C ALA A 218 41.05 -7.43 -8.13
N GLN A 219 41.92 -6.46 -8.38
CA GLN A 219 41.72 -5.46 -9.44
C GLN A 219 41.64 -6.13 -10.82
N GLN A 220 42.53 -7.11 -11.09
CA GLN A 220 42.51 -7.85 -12.36
C GLN A 220 41.23 -8.70 -12.51
N ILE A 221 40.76 -9.36 -11.43
CA ILE A 221 39.52 -10.14 -11.44
C ILE A 221 38.30 -9.24 -11.77
N VAL A 222 38.22 -8.06 -11.16
CA VAL A 222 37.13 -7.11 -11.42
C VAL A 222 37.23 -6.56 -12.84
N ALA A 223 38.44 -6.32 -13.35
CA ALA A 223 38.67 -5.80 -14.68
C ALA A 223 38.25 -6.77 -15.80
N GLU A 224 38.53 -8.05 -15.67
CA GLU A 224 38.40 -9.02 -16.80
C GLU A 224 37.37 -10.13 -16.53
N HIS A 225 37.14 -10.51 -15.27
CA HIS A 225 36.42 -11.72 -14.90
C HIS A 225 35.15 -11.50 -14.08
N LEU A 226 34.60 -10.28 -14.04
CA LEU A 226 33.42 -9.93 -13.24
C LEU A 226 32.19 -10.84 -13.51
N LYS A 227 31.95 -11.19 -14.79
CA LYS A 227 30.86 -12.10 -15.19
C LYS A 227 31.05 -13.51 -14.61
N GLN A 228 32.28 -14.00 -14.54
CA GLN A 228 32.60 -15.31 -13.99
C GLN A 228 32.48 -15.34 -12.46
N VAL A 229 32.80 -14.20 -11.80
CA VAL A 229 32.53 -14.01 -10.37
C VAL A 229 31.03 -14.08 -10.07
N GLN A 230 30.20 -13.44 -10.89
CA GLN A 230 28.75 -13.49 -10.77
C GLN A 230 28.20 -14.93 -10.95
N ALA A 231 28.78 -15.69 -11.89
CA ALA A 231 28.42 -17.07 -12.13
C ALA A 231 29.04 -18.07 -11.11
N ASN A 232 29.81 -17.57 -10.12
CA ASN A 232 30.52 -18.36 -9.13
C ASN A 232 31.47 -19.43 -9.71
N GLN A 233 32.09 -19.13 -10.85
CA GLN A 233 32.97 -20.02 -11.59
C GLN A 233 34.44 -19.90 -11.14
N LEU A 234 34.72 -20.15 -9.86
CA LEU A 234 36.06 -19.96 -9.25
C LEU A 234 37.17 -20.76 -9.95
N LYS A 235 36.86 -21.97 -10.45
CA LYS A 235 37.85 -22.85 -11.12
C LYS A 235 38.31 -22.28 -12.46
N GLU A 236 37.44 -21.59 -13.16
CA GLU A 236 37.77 -20.97 -14.46
C GLU A 236 38.66 -19.73 -14.25
N ILE A 237 38.32 -18.92 -13.24
CA ILE A 237 39.13 -17.74 -12.86
C ILE A 237 40.54 -18.18 -12.42
N ALA A 238 40.65 -19.23 -11.59
CA ALA A 238 41.94 -19.73 -11.11
C ALA A 238 42.80 -20.27 -12.27
N ARG A 239 42.19 -20.92 -13.26
CA ARG A 239 42.89 -21.38 -14.47
C ARG A 239 43.30 -20.23 -15.37
N ALA A 240 42.43 -19.24 -15.59
CA ALA A 240 42.73 -18.08 -16.45
C ALA A 240 43.88 -17.24 -15.88
N LEU A 241 43.93 -17.08 -14.55
CA LEU A 241 44.96 -16.28 -13.88
C LEU A 241 46.21 -17.08 -13.47
N ASN A 242 46.22 -18.40 -13.72
CA ASN A 242 47.32 -19.30 -13.28
C ASN A 242 47.68 -19.17 -11.81
N ARG A 243 46.69 -19.02 -10.93
CA ARG A 243 46.91 -18.82 -9.49
C ARG A 243 46.23 -19.92 -8.67
N PRO A 244 46.76 -20.25 -7.46
CA PRO A 244 46.12 -21.19 -6.54
C PRO A 244 44.71 -20.75 -6.16
N MET A 245 43.81 -21.72 -5.98
CA MET A 245 42.40 -21.49 -5.68
C MET A 245 42.15 -20.68 -4.41
N ASP A 246 43.01 -20.88 -3.39
CA ASP A 246 42.88 -20.21 -2.11
C ASP A 246 43.13 -18.71 -2.20
N ILE A 247 44.14 -18.31 -3.01
CA ILE A 247 44.43 -16.90 -3.25
C ILE A 247 43.33 -16.21 -4.00
N VAL A 248 42.72 -16.91 -4.99
CA VAL A 248 41.54 -16.42 -5.75
C VAL A 248 40.33 -16.26 -4.84
N LYS A 249 40.10 -17.22 -3.91
CA LYS A 249 39.02 -17.09 -2.91
C LYS A 249 39.22 -15.86 -2.02
N HIS A 250 40.39 -15.64 -1.50
CA HIS A 250 40.69 -14.44 -0.70
C HIS A 250 40.44 -13.14 -1.47
N ALA A 251 40.86 -13.08 -2.73
CA ALA A 251 40.61 -11.91 -3.59
C ALA A 251 39.13 -11.68 -3.82
N ILE A 252 38.35 -12.76 -4.06
CA ILE A 252 36.88 -12.67 -4.22
C ILE A 252 36.20 -12.28 -2.92
N ASP A 253 36.65 -12.76 -1.78
CA ASP A 253 36.12 -12.37 -0.46
C ASP A 253 36.40 -10.90 -0.16
N ALA A 254 37.53 -10.35 -0.63
CA ALA A 254 37.78 -8.90 -0.58
C ALA A 254 36.78 -8.13 -1.48
N ILE A 255 36.51 -8.62 -2.71
CA ILE A 255 35.53 -8.00 -3.61
C ILE A 255 34.12 -8.03 -3.03
N LYS A 256 33.71 -9.11 -2.36
CA LYS A 256 32.39 -9.24 -1.72
C LYS A 256 32.16 -8.24 -0.57
N LYS A 257 33.21 -7.70 0.02
CA LYS A 257 33.11 -6.69 1.09
C LYS A 257 32.88 -5.27 0.57
N LEU A 258 33.04 -5.05 -0.74
CA LEU A 258 32.83 -3.75 -1.36
C LEU A 258 31.36 -3.46 -1.57
N ASP A 259 31.02 -2.18 -1.62
CA ASP A 259 29.65 -1.72 -1.84
C ASP A 259 29.36 -1.49 -3.33
N PRO A 260 28.51 -2.31 -3.96
CA PRO A 260 28.15 -2.11 -5.37
C PRO A 260 27.27 -0.87 -5.59
N ARG A 261 26.70 -0.28 -4.56
CA ARG A 261 25.80 0.88 -4.62
C ARG A 261 26.08 1.89 -3.52
N PRO A 262 27.15 2.67 -3.65
CA PRO A 262 27.60 3.56 -2.58
C PRO A 262 26.57 4.67 -2.25
N GLY A 263 25.79 5.12 -3.22
CA GLY A 263 24.77 6.16 -3.02
C GLY A 263 23.66 5.79 -2.04
N LEU A 264 23.32 4.49 -1.91
CA LEU A 264 22.25 4.05 -1.02
C LEU A 264 22.49 4.33 0.47
N ARG A 265 23.74 4.61 0.88
CA ARG A 265 24.04 4.98 2.27
C ARG A 265 23.40 6.31 2.66
N TYR A 266 23.27 7.24 1.70
CA TYR A 266 22.71 8.57 1.89
C TYR A 266 21.24 8.65 1.47
N ASN A 267 20.79 7.72 0.62
CA ASN A 267 19.43 7.65 0.15
C ASN A 267 18.57 6.87 1.15
N LYS A 268 18.28 7.50 2.29
CA LYS A 268 17.27 6.99 3.23
C LYS A 268 15.90 7.25 2.65
N THR A 269 15.48 6.41 1.71
CA THR A 269 14.06 6.32 1.34
C THR A 269 13.29 6.02 2.61
N GLU A 270 12.62 7.02 3.16
CA GLU A 270 11.72 6.80 4.29
C GLU A 270 10.68 5.76 3.86
N PRO A 271 10.53 4.67 4.60
CA PRO A 271 9.52 3.68 4.28
C PRO A 271 8.17 4.40 4.31
N ARG A 272 7.45 4.39 3.21
CA ARG A 272 6.09 4.94 3.15
C ARG A 272 5.24 4.16 4.14
N LEU A 273 4.92 4.80 5.26
CA LEU A 273 4.00 4.24 6.24
C LEU A 273 2.62 4.20 5.60
N VAL A 274 2.08 3.00 5.44
CA VAL A 274 0.71 2.82 4.98
C VAL A 274 -0.20 3.03 6.18
N GLU A 275 -1.04 4.05 6.14
CA GLU A 275 -2.04 4.29 7.16
C GLU A 275 -3.13 3.22 7.09
N PRO A 276 -3.44 2.55 8.22
CA PRO A 276 -4.48 1.53 8.24
C PRO A 276 -5.88 2.15 8.26
N ASP A 277 -6.82 1.53 7.55
CA ASP A 277 -8.25 1.89 7.56
C ASP A 277 -8.95 1.38 8.83
N VAL A 278 -8.44 0.29 9.42
CA VAL A 278 -9.06 -0.42 10.54
C VAL A 278 -8.00 -0.82 11.56
N TYR A 279 -8.33 -0.69 12.85
CA TYR A 279 -7.51 -1.17 13.95
C TYR A 279 -8.18 -2.36 14.65
N PHE A 280 -7.44 -3.45 14.82
CA PHE A 280 -7.83 -4.57 15.65
C PHE A 280 -7.15 -4.42 17.01
N ARG A 281 -7.93 -4.10 18.04
CA ARG A 281 -7.44 -3.92 19.41
C ARG A 281 -8.12 -4.90 20.35
N LYS A 282 -7.37 -5.40 21.32
CA LYS A 282 -7.90 -6.27 22.37
C LYS A 282 -8.34 -5.39 23.56
N VAL A 283 -9.63 -5.40 23.85
CA VAL A 283 -10.23 -4.68 24.98
C VAL A 283 -10.94 -5.74 25.84
N ASP A 284 -10.66 -5.77 27.13
CA ASP A 284 -11.24 -6.74 28.08
C ASP A 284 -11.17 -8.21 27.61
N ASP A 285 -10.02 -8.63 27.07
CA ASP A 285 -9.78 -9.96 26.46
C ASP A 285 -10.61 -10.29 25.22
N GLN A 286 -11.36 -9.35 24.68
CA GLN A 286 -12.09 -9.49 23.42
C GLN A 286 -11.47 -8.62 22.34
N TRP A 287 -11.39 -9.16 21.13
CA TRP A 287 -10.95 -8.42 19.95
C TRP A 287 -12.07 -7.51 19.45
N GLN A 288 -11.78 -6.22 19.32
CA GLN A 288 -12.71 -5.21 18.80
C GLN A 288 -12.14 -4.52 17.56
N VAL A 289 -13.07 -4.05 16.73
CA VAL A 289 -12.78 -3.33 15.46
C VAL A 289 -13.00 -1.85 15.70
N PHE A 290 -11.99 -1.04 15.40
CA PHE A 290 -12.07 0.42 15.36
C PHE A 290 -11.77 0.89 13.95
N LEU A 291 -12.65 1.71 13.38
CA LEU A 291 -12.42 2.35 12.08
C LEU A 291 -11.55 3.58 12.27
N ASN A 292 -10.66 3.83 11.34
CA ASN A 292 -9.86 5.04 11.29
C ASN A 292 -10.64 6.13 10.55
N GLU A 293 -11.13 7.12 11.29
CA GLU A 293 -11.91 8.25 10.75
C GLU A 293 -11.15 9.58 10.79
N ASP A 294 -9.88 9.57 11.25
CA ASP A 294 -9.13 10.79 11.57
C ASP A 294 -9.00 11.81 10.41
N ASP A 295 -9.00 11.36 9.15
CA ASP A 295 -8.87 12.25 7.98
C ASP A 295 -10.15 12.38 7.14
N MET A 296 -11.26 11.82 7.59
CA MET A 296 -12.50 11.88 6.83
C MET A 296 -13.30 13.11 7.23
N PRO A 297 -13.64 14.01 6.28
CA PRO A 297 -14.45 15.17 6.58
C PRO A 297 -15.84 14.73 7.09
N GLN A 298 -16.23 15.27 8.23
CA GLN A 298 -17.57 15.05 8.76
C GLN A 298 -18.55 15.92 8.01
N LEU A 299 -19.48 15.29 7.26
CA LEU A 299 -20.43 15.98 6.43
C LEU A 299 -21.66 16.38 7.21
N ARG A 300 -22.09 17.64 7.05
CA ARG A 300 -23.32 18.19 7.60
C ARG A 300 -24.17 18.79 6.49
N LEU A 301 -25.48 18.72 6.65
CA LEU A 301 -26.41 19.43 5.77
C LEU A 301 -26.58 20.87 6.23
N SER A 302 -26.42 21.82 5.32
CA SER A 302 -26.54 23.25 5.61
C SER A 302 -27.92 23.62 6.14
N PRO A 303 -28.02 24.19 7.34
CA PRO A 303 -29.30 24.64 7.92
C PRO A 303 -29.95 25.75 7.15
N THR A 304 -29.17 26.53 6.41
CA THR A 304 -29.63 27.66 5.59
C THR A 304 -30.51 27.18 4.43
N TYR A 305 -30.03 26.18 3.69
CA TYR A 305 -30.80 25.58 2.58
C TYR A 305 -32.00 24.78 3.05
N ARG A 306 -31.94 24.18 4.27
CA ARG A 306 -33.09 23.53 4.90
C ARG A 306 -34.23 24.50 5.15
N ARG A 307 -33.96 25.72 5.61
CA ARG A 307 -34.95 26.78 5.81
C ARG A 307 -35.61 27.24 4.50
N LEU A 308 -34.88 27.21 3.38
CA LEU A 308 -35.42 27.55 2.05
C LEU A 308 -36.44 26.52 1.55
N LEU A 309 -36.32 25.25 1.91
CA LEU A 309 -37.30 24.21 1.58
C LEU A 309 -38.67 24.39 2.29
N VAL A 310 -38.61 24.94 3.52
CA VAL A 310 -39.83 25.13 4.36
C VAL A 310 -40.58 26.42 4.04
N ARG A 311 -39.91 27.45 3.47
CA ARG A 311 -40.55 28.72 3.15
C ARG A 311 -41.27 28.64 1.77
N ASP A 312 -42.56 28.96 1.77
CA ASP A 312 -43.39 29.01 0.55
C ASP A 312 -43.09 30.16 -0.43
N ALA A 313 -42.04 30.96 -0.13
CA ALA A 313 -41.70 32.18 -0.87
C ALA A 313 -40.66 31.98 -1.99
N ALA A 314 -40.19 30.78 -2.27
CA ALA A 314 -39.18 30.53 -3.31
C ALA A 314 -39.89 30.06 -4.62
N ASP A 315 -39.37 30.53 -5.77
CA ASP A 315 -39.79 30.05 -7.10
C ASP A 315 -39.74 28.52 -7.18
N LYS A 316 -40.73 27.93 -7.84
CA LYS A 316 -40.80 26.45 -7.96
C LYS A 316 -39.57 25.81 -8.53
N ASP A 317 -38.86 26.49 -9.43
CA ASP A 317 -37.64 25.98 -10.06
C ASP A 317 -36.45 25.95 -9.07
N VAL A 318 -36.33 26.96 -8.24
CA VAL A 318 -35.32 27.02 -7.16
C VAL A 318 -35.56 25.92 -6.12
N ARG A 319 -36.85 25.72 -5.76
CA ARG A 319 -37.22 24.68 -4.79
C ARG A 319 -36.96 23.28 -5.33
N ASN A 320 -37.24 23.01 -6.60
CA ASN A 320 -36.93 21.73 -7.22
C ASN A 320 -35.41 21.47 -7.27
N TYR A 321 -34.62 22.46 -7.66
CA TYR A 321 -33.16 22.36 -7.66
C TYR A 321 -32.61 22.05 -6.27
N VAL A 322 -33.02 22.80 -5.25
CA VAL A 322 -32.58 22.55 -3.86
C VAL A 322 -33.02 21.17 -3.39
N LYS A 323 -34.24 20.71 -3.73
CA LYS A 323 -34.71 19.36 -3.39
C LYS A 323 -33.85 18.27 -4.03
N GLU A 324 -33.51 18.40 -5.31
CA GLU A 324 -32.60 17.43 -5.98
C GLU A 324 -31.23 17.38 -5.34
N ARG A 325 -30.63 18.54 -5.05
CA ARG A 325 -29.31 18.61 -4.40
C ARG A 325 -29.35 18.06 -2.97
N PHE A 326 -30.43 18.31 -2.24
CA PHE A 326 -30.64 17.76 -0.90
C PHE A 326 -30.76 16.23 -0.92
N THR A 327 -31.52 15.69 -1.87
CA THR A 327 -31.68 14.24 -2.05
C THR A 327 -30.34 13.57 -2.41
N ALA A 328 -29.56 14.19 -3.30
CA ALA A 328 -28.22 13.72 -3.66
C ALA A 328 -27.27 13.73 -2.45
N ALA A 329 -27.29 14.78 -1.63
CA ALA A 329 -26.49 14.88 -0.42
C ALA A 329 -26.81 13.77 0.60
N ILE A 330 -28.11 13.55 0.87
CA ILE A 330 -28.55 12.47 1.77
C ILE A 330 -28.13 11.10 1.22
N GLN A 331 -28.26 10.87 -0.09
CA GLN A 331 -27.86 9.61 -0.71
C GLN A 331 -26.36 9.37 -0.55
N LEU A 332 -25.53 10.41 -0.71
CA LEU A 332 -24.08 10.31 -0.50
C LEU A 332 -23.76 9.95 0.95
N MET A 333 -24.34 10.66 1.92
CA MET A 333 -24.14 10.38 3.34
C MET A 333 -24.52 8.94 3.69
N LYS A 334 -25.68 8.46 3.22
CA LYS A 334 -26.11 7.07 3.39
C LYS A 334 -25.12 6.06 2.78
N ASN A 335 -24.59 6.35 1.59
CA ASN A 335 -23.64 5.47 0.94
C ASN A 335 -22.34 5.36 1.74
N ILE A 336 -21.87 6.48 2.32
CA ILE A 336 -20.69 6.51 3.19
C ILE A 336 -20.93 5.70 4.47
N GLU A 337 -22.06 5.91 5.12
CA GLU A 337 -22.43 5.19 6.33
C GLU A 337 -22.60 3.69 6.09
N GLN A 338 -23.29 3.31 5.02
CA GLN A 338 -23.41 1.92 4.61
C GLN A 338 -22.06 1.27 4.30
N ARG A 339 -21.13 2.01 3.70
CA ARG A 339 -19.74 1.56 3.53
C ARG A 339 -19.07 1.28 4.86
N LYS A 340 -19.12 2.22 5.82
CA LYS A 340 -18.55 2.07 7.18
C LYS A 340 -19.13 0.82 7.85
N HIS A 341 -20.44 0.69 7.85
CA HIS A 341 -21.14 -0.44 8.45
C HIS A 341 -20.77 -1.78 7.79
N THR A 342 -20.65 -1.82 6.47
CA THR A 342 -20.24 -3.03 5.75
C THR A 342 -18.82 -3.44 6.09
N ILE A 343 -17.87 -2.50 6.12
CA ILE A 343 -16.47 -2.77 6.49
C ILE A 343 -16.40 -3.29 7.93
N LEU A 344 -17.10 -2.65 8.85
CA LEU A 344 -17.14 -3.05 10.25
C LEU A 344 -17.66 -4.48 10.43
N ARG A 345 -18.78 -4.84 9.81
CA ARG A 345 -19.36 -6.19 9.87
C ARG A 345 -18.42 -7.25 9.26
N VAL A 346 -17.77 -6.93 8.12
CA VAL A 346 -16.78 -7.83 7.51
C VAL A 346 -15.59 -8.01 8.44
N CYS A 347 -15.06 -6.96 9.05
CA CYS A 347 -13.95 -7.03 9.98
C CYS A 347 -14.32 -7.80 11.28
N GLN A 348 -15.54 -7.65 11.79
CA GLN A 348 -16.04 -8.45 12.92
C GLN A 348 -16.08 -9.94 12.59
N SER A 349 -16.57 -10.33 11.41
CA SER A 349 -16.54 -11.72 10.94
C SER A 349 -15.10 -12.25 10.77
N ILE A 350 -14.16 -11.41 10.30
CA ILE A 350 -12.72 -11.76 10.23
C ILE A 350 -12.18 -12.05 11.64
N ILE A 351 -12.40 -11.16 12.60
CA ILE A 351 -11.93 -11.33 13.99
C ILE A 351 -12.50 -12.60 14.62
N ALA A 352 -13.80 -12.86 14.46
CA ALA A 352 -14.45 -14.04 15.01
C ALA A 352 -13.81 -15.35 14.54
N ARG A 353 -13.31 -15.40 13.29
CA ARG A 353 -12.67 -16.58 12.69
C ARG A 353 -11.17 -16.62 12.90
N GLN A 354 -10.50 -15.48 12.92
CA GLN A 354 -9.03 -15.33 12.95
C GLN A 354 -8.49 -14.93 14.32
N GLY A 355 -9.25 -15.16 15.43
CA GLY A 355 -8.80 -14.84 16.79
C GLY A 355 -7.45 -15.46 17.13
N GLU A 356 -7.23 -16.73 16.78
CA GLU A 356 -5.95 -17.44 17.01
C GLU A 356 -4.77 -16.81 16.26
N PHE A 357 -5.00 -16.30 15.04
CA PHE A 357 -3.99 -15.57 14.30
C PHE A 357 -3.60 -14.27 15.01
N LEU A 358 -4.58 -13.54 15.56
CA LEU A 358 -4.32 -12.29 16.27
C LEU A 358 -3.55 -12.52 17.58
N ASP A 359 -3.78 -13.65 18.26
CA ASP A 359 -3.12 -13.99 19.52
C ASP A 359 -1.75 -14.66 19.31
N HIS A 360 -1.65 -15.63 18.40
CA HIS A 360 -0.46 -16.51 18.24
C HIS A 360 0.39 -16.19 17.04
N GLY A 361 -0.11 -15.34 16.14
CA GLY A 361 0.65 -14.90 14.98
C GLY A 361 0.36 -15.67 13.69
N PRO A 362 1.17 -15.40 12.65
CA PRO A 362 0.84 -15.73 11.28
C PRO A 362 0.90 -17.21 10.92
N ASP A 363 1.38 -18.07 11.83
CA ASP A 363 1.43 -19.52 11.61
C ASP A 363 0.08 -20.19 11.86
N THR A 364 -0.83 -19.51 12.59
CA THR A 364 -2.17 -20.00 12.94
C THR A 364 -3.29 -19.44 12.04
N LEU A 365 -2.93 -18.86 10.89
CA LEU A 365 -3.91 -18.31 9.96
C LEU A 365 -4.84 -19.40 9.42
N LYS A 366 -6.13 -19.33 9.73
CA LYS A 366 -7.16 -20.25 9.23
C LYS A 366 -7.59 -19.86 7.82
N PRO A 367 -7.84 -20.82 6.93
CA PRO A 367 -8.38 -20.53 5.61
C PRO A 367 -9.81 -19.94 5.74
N MET A 368 -10.11 -18.94 4.94
CA MET A 368 -11.41 -18.26 4.94
C MET A 368 -11.79 -17.85 3.53
N MET A 369 -12.98 -18.21 3.09
CA MET A 369 -13.48 -17.85 1.76
C MET A 369 -14.36 -16.58 1.83
N ILE A 370 -14.26 -15.75 0.81
CA ILE A 370 -15.12 -14.54 0.68
C ILE A 370 -16.61 -14.91 0.69
N LYS A 371 -16.98 -16.07 0.14
CA LYS A 371 -18.37 -16.55 0.10
C LYS A 371 -18.95 -16.80 1.50
N GLU A 372 -18.16 -17.40 2.38
CA GLU A 372 -18.58 -17.73 3.75
C GLU A 372 -18.86 -16.46 4.57
N VAL A 373 -17.96 -15.47 4.45
CA VAL A 373 -18.14 -14.18 5.11
C VAL A 373 -19.32 -13.42 4.51
N ALA A 374 -19.53 -13.53 3.20
CA ALA A 374 -20.66 -12.90 2.53
C ALA A 374 -22.01 -13.46 3.00
N GLU A 375 -22.11 -14.78 3.22
CA GLU A 375 -23.30 -15.44 3.75
C GLU A 375 -23.55 -15.03 5.22
N GLU A 376 -22.52 -14.96 6.04
CA GLU A 376 -22.62 -14.55 7.46
C GLU A 376 -23.05 -13.07 7.60
N VAL A 377 -22.45 -12.20 6.80
CA VAL A 377 -22.78 -10.76 6.78
C VAL A 377 -24.13 -10.49 6.07
N GLY A 378 -24.62 -11.42 5.26
CA GLY A 378 -25.88 -11.27 4.50
C GLY A 378 -25.74 -10.34 3.29
N VAL A 379 -24.57 -10.31 2.64
CA VAL A 379 -24.29 -9.49 1.45
C VAL A 379 -23.76 -10.33 0.29
N HIS A 380 -23.80 -9.80 -0.92
CA HIS A 380 -23.26 -10.51 -2.06
C HIS A 380 -21.72 -10.62 -1.97
N PRO A 381 -21.07 -11.72 -2.41
CA PRO A 381 -19.63 -11.90 -2.37
C PRO A 381 -18.83 -10.78 -3.05
N SER A 382 -19.35 -10.18 -4.12
CA SER A 382 -18.71 -9.04 -4.77
C SER A 382 -18.65 -7.79 -3.89
N THR A 383 -19.60 -7.60 -2.97
CA THR A 383 -19.61 -6.49 -2.01
C THR A 383 -18.49 -6.68 -0.99
N VAL A 384 -18.32 -7.90 -0.44
CA VAL A 384 -17.21 -8.22 0.47
C VAL A 384 -15.87 -8.04 -0.25
N SER A 385 -15.74 -8.56 -1.48
CA SER A 385 -14.50 -8.40 -2.26
C SER A 385 -14.11 -6.94 -2.48
N ARG A 386 -15.07 -6.04 -2.74
CA ARG A 386 -14.83 -4.60 -2.86
C ARG A 386 -14.54 -3.94 -1.51
N ALA A 387 -15.20 -4.40 -0.45
CA ALA A 387 -14.98 -3.88 0.90
C ALA A 387 -13.58 -4.16 1.43
N VAL A 388 -12.94 -5.27 1.04
CA VAL A 388 -11.59 -5.65 1.49
C VAL A 388 -10.47 -5.26 0.53
N ALA A 389 -10.80 -4.89 -0.73
CA ALA A 389 -9.81 -4.52 -1.73
C ALA A 389 -9.12 -3.21 -1.35
N SER A 390 -7.79 -3.17 -1.46
CA SER A 390 -6.97 -1.97 -1.21
C SER A 390 -7.20 -1.32 0.16
N LYS A 391 -7.54 -2.11 1.18
CA LYS A 391 -7.72 -1.64 2.56
C LYS A 391 -6.82 -2.40 3.52
N TYR A 392 -6.31 -1.69 4.51
CA TYR A 392 -5.31 -2.18 5.44
C TYR A 392 -5.87 -2.22 6.86
N ALA A 393 -5.51 -3.26 7.60
CA ALA A 393 -5.81 -3.41 9.01
C ALA A 393 -4.51 -3.38 9.82
N HIS A 394 -4.52 -2.64 10.91
CA HIS A 394 -3.47 -2.69 11.93
C HIS A 394 -3.76 -3.85 12.87
N THR A 395 -2.84 -4.80 12.91
CA THR A 395 -2.89 -5.97 13.79
C THR A 395 -1.67 -5.96 14.71
N PRO A 396 -1.62 -6.75 15.80
CA PRO A 396 -0.42 -6.89 16.61
C PRO A 396 0.82 -7.37 15.84
N GLN A 397 0.60 -8.02 14.70
CA GLN A 397 1.66 -8.49 13.78
C GLN A 397 2.16 -7.41 12.81
N GLY A 398 1.55 -6.22 12.83
CA GLY A 398 1.81 -5.12 11.92
C GLY A 398 0.64 -4.78 11.01
N VAL A 399 0.87 -3.89 10.05
CA VAL A 399 -0.13 -3.47 9.08
C VAL A 399 -0.24 -4.52 7.96
N MET A 400 -1.44 -5.05 7.74
CA MET A 400 -1.73 -6.08 6.74
C MET A 400 -2.91 -5.67 5.86
N GLU A 401 -2.87 -6.06 4.59
CA GLU A 401 -4.02 -5.89 3.70
C GLU A 401 -5.16 -6.81 4.15
N LEU A 402 -6.40 -6.29 4.25
CA LEU A 402 -7.59 -7.09 4.61
C LEU A 402 -7.80 -8.30 3.70
N ARG A 403 -7.42 -8.17 2.43
CA ARG A 403 -7.50 -9.27 1.47
C ARG A 403 -6.61 -10.46 1.83
N SER A 404 -5.52 -10.25 2.55
CA SER A 404 -4.58 -11.31 2.93
C SER A 404 -5.17 -12.34 3.90
N PHE A 405 -6.23 -11.98 4.64
CA PHE A 405 -6.96 -12.93 5.49
C PHE A 405 -7.79 -13.95 4.72
N PHE A 406 -8.12 -13.64 3.46
CA PHE A 406 -8.89 -14.53 2.59
C PHE A 406 -7.94 -15.41 1.77
N SER A 407 -7.79 -16.63 2.19
CA SER A 407 -6.94 -17.62 1.52
C SER A 407 -7.69 -18.91 1.31
N GLU A 408 -7.39 -19.58 0.18
CA GLU A 408 -7.94 -20.88 -0.12
C GLU A 408 -7.43 -21.93 0.86
N ALA A 409 -8.29 -22.87 1.21
CA ALA A 409 -7.94 -24.02 2.02
C ALA A 409 -7.12 -25.02 1.19
N VAL A 410 -5.99 -25.47 1.75
CA VAL A 410 -5.25 -26.62 1.27
C VAL A 410 -5.48 -27.75 2.28
N ASN A 411 -5.57 -28.99 1.80
CA ASN A 411 -5.78 -30.15 2.68
C ASN A 411 -4.62 -30.26 3.68
N GLY A 412 -4.93 -29.97 4.94
CA GLY A 412 -4.00 -30.05 6.05
C GLY A 412 -4.12 -31.36 6.83
N PRO A 413 -3.28 -31.57 7.86
CA PRO A 413 -3.36 -32.73 8.77
C PRO A 413 -4.71 -32.71 9.49
N GLU A 414 -5.24 -33.89 9.80
CA GLU A 414 -6.52 -34.10 10.53
C GLU A 414 -7.80 -33.60 9.82
N GLY A 415 -7.78 -33.40 8.48
CA GLY A 415 -8.96 -32.94 7.75
C GLY A 415 -9.25 -31.46 7.93
N GLY A 416 -8.43 -30.71 8.66
CA GLY A 416 -8.49 -29.23 8.78
C GLY A 416 -7.82 -28.55 7.59
N GLY A 417 -8.49 -27.60 6.97
CA GLY A 417 -7.87 -26.80 5.90
C GLY A 417 -6.76 -25.91 6.46
N MET A 418 -5.59 -25.95 5.84
CA MET A 418 -4.49 -25.02 6.14
C MET A 418 -4.49 -23.88 5.13
N SER A 419 -4.15 -22.67 5.57
CA SER A 419 -4.01 -21.51 4.70
C SER A 419 -2.84 -21.68 3.72
N LEU A 420 -3.04 -21.27 2.46
CA LEU A 420 -1.98 -21.25 1.45
C LEU A 420 -0.78 -20.39 1.89
N GLN A 421 -1.01 -19.31 2.65
CA GLN A 421 0.06 -18.45 3.18
C GLN A 421 0.89 -19.18 4.25
N THR A 422 0.24 -19.90 5.16
CA THR A 422 0.92 -20.72 6.19
C THR A 422 1.79 -21.79 5.52
N LEU A 423 1.27 -22.44 4.46
CA LEU A 423 2.02 -23.42 3.71
C LEU A 423 3.26 -22.82 3.01
N LYS A 424 3.12 -21.65 2.36
CA LYS A 424 4.27 -20.94 1.78
C LYS A 424 5.33 -20.61 2.83
N ARG A 425 4.92 -20.21 4.04
CA ARG A 425 5.86 -19.92 5.15
C ARG A 425 6.57 -21.18 5.64
N LEU A 426 5.86 -22.31 5.77
CA LEU A 426 6.49 -23.58 6.12
C LEU A 426 7.54 -24.01 5.09
N VAL A 427 7.21 -23.88 3.79
CA VAL A 427 8.18 -24.15 2.73
C VAL A 427 9.39 -23.22 2.83
N LYS A 428 9.18 -21.93 3.09
CA LYS A 428 10.27 -20.97 3.29
C LYS A 428 11.11 -21.34 4.50
N LYS A 429 10.50 -21.65 5.63
CA LYS A 429 11.20 -22.06 6.86
C LYS A 429 12.06 -23.31 6.63
N MET A 430 11.52 -24.32 5.93
CA MET A 430 12.29 -25.52 5.58
C MET A 430 13.49 -25.23 4.66
N ILE A 431 13.38 -24.21 3.80
CA ILE A 431 14.47 -23.80 2.91
C ILE A 431 15.49 -22.95 3.69
N ASP A 432 15.05 -22.09 4.59
CA ASP A 432 15.95 -21.25 5.40
C ASP A 432 16.74 -22.09 6.43
N GLU A 433 16.18 -23.22 6.90
CA GLU A 433 16.82 -24.18 7.80
C GLU A 433 17.65 -25.25 7.05
N GLU A 434 17.69 -25.22 5.69
CA GLU A 434 18.43 -26.22 4.91
C GLU A 434 19.95 -26.06 4.99
N ASP A 435 20.65 -27.18 4.85
CA ASP A 435 22.11 -27.17 4.72
C ASP A 435 22.53 -26.72 3.31
N THR A 436 23.24 -25.61 3.20
CA THR A 436 23.69 -25.01 1.93
C THR A 436 24.59 -25.93 1.10
N SER A 437 25.26 -26.93 1.73
CA SER A 437 26.07 -27.94 1.01
C SER A 437 25.21 -28.98 0.29
N LYS A 438 24.05 -29.32 0.88
CA LYS A 438 23.08 -30.30 0.36
C LYS A 438 21.66 -29.75 0.41
N PRO A 439 21.32 -28.75 -0.42
CA PRO A 439 20.01 -28.12 -0.37
C PRO A 439 18.90 -29.10 -0.73
N LEU A 440 17.76 -28.96 -0.05
CA LEU A 440 16.59 -29.84 -0.23
C LEU A 440 16.01 -29.67 -1.64
N THR A 441 15.68 -30.82 -2.26
CA THR A 441 14.96 -30.81 -3.54
C THR A 441 13.46 -30.56 -3.30
N ASP A 442 12.77 -30.01 -4.30
CA ASP A 442 11.31 -29.77 -4.22
C ASP A 442 10.53 -31.08 -3.92
N GLU A 443 11.08 -32.25 -4.29
CA GLU A 443 10.52 -33.55 -3.95
C GLU A 443 10.73 -33.94 -2.48
N GLN A 444 11.89 -33.63 -1.92
CA GLN A 444 12.17 -33.88 -0.50
C GLN A 444 11.35 -32.95 0.40
N ILE A 445 11.14 -31.71 -0.03
CA ILE A 445 10.25 -30.75 0.67
C ILE A 445 8.82 -31.31 0.63
N ALA A 446 8.34 -31.81 -0.52
CA ALA A 446 7.02 -32.40 -0.62
C ALA A 446 6.85 -33.61 0.31
N LYS A 447 7.86 -34.50 0.41
CA LYS A 447 7.83 -35.66 1.34
C LYS A 447 7.81 -35.24 2.81
N LYS A 448 8.61 -34.25 3.20
CA LYS A 448 8.58 -33.70 4.56
C LYS A 448 7.24 -33.04 4.90
N LEU A 449 6.58 -32.38 3.94
CA LEU A 449 5.23 -31.86 4.12
C LEU A 449 4.21 -33.02 4.24
N GLU A 450 4.37 -34.11 3.50
CA GLU A 450 3.52 -35.27 3.58
C GLU A 450 3.67 -36.00 4.93
N GLU A 451 4.89 -36.06 5.49
CA GLU A 451 5.15 -36.57 6.85
C GLU A 451 4.43 -35.73 7.92
N ASN A 452 4.28 -34.43 7.68
CA ASN A 452 3.49 -33.49 8.51
C ASN A 452 1.98 -33.55 8.19
N GLY A 453 1.52 -34.49 7.36
CA GLY A 453 0.11 -34.67 7.01
C GLY A 453 -0.42 -33.72 5.93
N ILE A 454 0.45 -32.98 5.27
CA ILE A 454 0.06 -31.99 4.24
C ILE A 454 0.34 -32.60 2.86
N HIS A 455 -0.71 -32.95 2.12
CA HIS A 455 -0.58 -33.55 0.79
C HIS A 455 -0.36 -32.50 -0.29
N VAL A 456 0.89 -32.32 -0.69
CA VAL A 456 1.28 -31.32 -1.71
C VAL A 456 2.16 -31.98 -2.78
N THR A 457 1.89 -31.71 -4.06
CA THR A 457 2.70 -32.28 -5.14
C THR A 457 4.01 -31.49 -5.32
N ARG A 458 5.05 -32.13 -5.85
CA ARG A 458 6.32 -31.47 -6.21
C ARG A 458 6.11 -30.23 -7.08
N ARG A 459 5.17 -30.27 -8.03
CA ARG A 459 4.87 -29.13 -8.92
C ARG A 459 4.33 -27.94 -8.14
N THR A 460 3.51 -28.19 -7.14
CA THR A 460 2.93 -27.14 -6.29
C THR A 460 4.02 -26.49 -5.42
N VAL A 461 4.94 -27.31 -4.85
CA VAL A 461 6.09 -26.78 -4.08
C VAL A 461 6.99 -25.92 -4.97
N ALA A 462 7.29 -26.37 -6.20
CA ALA A 462 8.08 -25.60 -7.16
C ALA A 462 7.43 -24.26 -7.48
N LYS A 463 6.10 -24.24 -7.73
CA LYS A 463 5.34 -23.01 -7.96
C LYS A 463 5.41 -22.05 -6.77
N TYR A 464 5.22 -22.55 -5.54
CA TYR A 464 5.31 -21.73 -4.33
C TYR A 464 6.70 -21.14 -4.12
N ARG A 465 7.75 -21.92 -4.40
CA ARG A 465 9.13 -21.44 -4.35
C ARG A 465 9.37 -20.32 -5.36
N GLU A 466 8.88 -20.48 -6.60
CA GLU A 466 8.98 -19.47 -7.65
C GLU A 466 8.20 -18.20 -7.30
N ASP A 467 6.98 -18.33 -6.76
CA ASP A 467 6.18 -17.21 -6.27
C ASP A 467 6.92 -16.39 -5.19
N MET A 468 7.70 -17.08 -4.33
CA MET A 468 8.54 -16.45 -3.30
C MET A 468 9.88 -15.95 -3.82
N ARG A 469 10.18 -16.06 -5.12
CA ARG A 469 11.45 -15.73 -5.77
C ARG A 469 12.67 -16.46 -5.18
N ILE A 470 12.47 -17.66 -4.67
CA ILE A 470 13.55 -18.49 -4.14
C ILE A 470 14.19 -19.28 -5.29
N PRO A 471 15.53 -19.23 -5.46
CA PRO A 471 16.22 -19.89 -6.55
C PRO A 471 16.11 -21.42 -6.46
N SER A 472 16.36 -22.10 -7.59
CA SER A 472 16.32 -23.56 -7.67
C SER A 472 17.42 -24.23 -6.83
N THR A 473 17.27 -25.51 -6.49
CA THR A 473 18.24 -26.30 -5.72
C THR A 473 19.67 -26.22 -6.28
N HIS A 474 19.82 -26.19 -7.61
CA HIS A 474 21.14 -26.09 -8.25
C HIS A 474 21.82 -24.75 -8.01
N GLN A 475 21.05 -23.67 -7.94
CA GLN A 475 21.56 -22.31 -7.69
C GLN A 475 21.82 -22.06 -6.20
N ARG A 476 21.03 -22.68 -5.30
CA ARG A 476 21.21 -22.59 -3.86
C ARG A 476 22.44 -23.38 -3.36
N ARG A 477 22.86 -24.40 -4.12
CA ARG A 477 23.97 -25.24 -3.73
C ARG A 477 25.29 -24.49 -3.77
N VAL A 478 25.89 -24.27 -2.60
CA VAL A 478 27.26 -23.77 -2.49
C VAL A 478 28.22 -24.95 -2.78
N LYS A 479 28.93 -24.88 -3.90
CA LYS A 479 30.00 -25.85 -4.19
C LYS A 479 31.21 -25.46 -3.33
N THR A 480 31.40 -26.18 -2.23
CA THR A 480 32.66 -26.16 -1.46
C THR A 480 33.85 -26.59 -2.30
#